data_b2ecc0dd8d3f3d6cc611f2c1d16729af
#
_entry.id   b2ecc0dd8d3f3d6cc611f2c1d16729af
#
_cell.length_a   1.000
_cell.length_b   1.000
_cell.length_c   1.000
_cell.angle_alpha   90.00
_cell.angle_beta   90.00
_cell.angle_gamma   90.00
#
_symmetry.space_group_name_H-M   'P 1'
#
loop_
_entity.id
_entity.type
_entity.pdbx_description
1 polymer ?
#
loop_
_entity_poly.entity_id
_entity_poly.type
_entity_poly.pdbx_seq_one_letter_code
_entity_poly.pdbx_strand_id
1 'polypeptide(L)'
;MRHAMGLVLDCRDPEGLAEFWSEALGYTTLGGAGNYVLLVDGDGQGPKLLLQRVAEAKAGKNRMHLDVETPEVDAEVERLEKLGASRSSESMTEHGSRWVVMADPEGNEFCVCDGGTGA
;
A
#
# COMPACT_ATOMS: atom_id res chain seq x y z
N MET A 1 -26.76 4.29 8.47
CA MET A 1 -26.33 3.43 7.35
C MET A 1 -24.84 3.64 7.10
N ARG A 2 -24.13 2.56 6.87
CA ARG A 2 -22.70 2.62 6.64
C ARG A 2 -22.39 2.43 5.16
N HIS A 3 -21.50 3.25 4.63
CA HIS A 3 -21.07 3.15 3.24
C HIS A 3 -19.72 2.48 3.16
N ALA A 4 -19.51 1.72 2.10
CA ALA A 4 -18.20 1.13 1.84
C ALA A 4 -17.23 2.22 1.35
N MET A 5 -15.97 2.09 1.73
CA MET A 5 -14.92 3.00 1.31
C MET A 5 -14.00 2.28 0.34
N GLY A 6 -13.66 2.95 -0.75
CA GLY A 6 -12.66 2.45 -1.68
C GLY A 6 -11.49 3.39 -1.75
N LEU A 7 -10.34 2.84 -2.09
CA LEU A 7 -9.13 3.61 -2.30
C LEU A 7 -8.73 3.48 -3.76
N VAL A 8 -8.25 4.57 -4.35
CA VAL A 8 -7.78 4.58 -5.74
C VAL A 8 -6.33 5.04 -5.73
N LEU A 9 -5.47 4.29 -6.38
CA LEU A 9 -4.06 4.60 -6.49
C LEU A 9 -3.70 4.68 -7.97
N ASP A 10 -3.25 5.85 -8.40
CA ASP A 10 -2.80 6.06 -9.77
C ASP A 10 -1.42 5.43 -9.95
N CYS A 11 -1.20 4.79 -11.08
CA CYS A 11 0.06 4.12 -11.36
C CYS A 11 0.27 3.98 -12.86
N ARG A 12 1.45 3.56 -13.25
CA ARG A 12 1.75 3.37 -14.67
C ARG A 12 1.53 1.94 -15.12
N ASP A 13 1.70 0.98 -14.23
CA ASP A 13 1.57 -0.45 -14.54
C ASP A 13 0.70 -1.12 -13.48
N PRO A 14 -0.63 -1.03 -13.62
CA PRO A 14 -1.51 -1.60 -12.60
C PRO A 14 -1.39 -3.12 -12.48
N GLU A 15 -1.10 -3.85 -13.55
CA GLU A 15 -0.93 -5.30 -13.47
C GLU A 15 0.29 -5.67 -12.61
N GLY A 16 1.43 -5.02 -12.86
CA GLY A 16 2.63 -5.26 -12.06
C GLY A 16 2.48 -4.78 -10.63
N LEU A 17 1.85 -3.63 -10.44
CA LEU A 17 1.65 -3.09 -9.10
C LEU A 17 0.66 -3.94 -8.30
N ALA A 18 -0.32 -4.56 -8.97
CA ALA A 18 -1.25 -5.48 -8.32
C ALA A 18 -0.54 -6.69 -7.72
N GLU A 19 0.49 -7.20 -8.38
CA GLU A 19 1.28 -8.30 -7.82
C GLU A 19 1.90 -7.90 -6.49
N PHE A 20 2.45 -6.69 -6.44
CA PHE A 20 3.03 -6.20 -5.18
C PHE A 20 1.96 -6.05 -4.09
N TRP A 21 0.88 -5.31 -4.37
CA TRP A 21 -0.09 -4.98 -3.32
C TRP A 21 -0.93 -6.17 -2.89
N SER A 22 -1.20 -7.13 -3.78
CA SER A 22 -1.91 -8.35 -3.37
C SER A 22 -1.09 -9.14 -2.36
N GLU A 23 0.22 -9.25 -2.58
CA GLU A 23 1.10 -9.94 -1.64
C GLU A 23 1.30 -9.12 -0.36
N ALA A 24 1.49 -7.80 -0.50
CA ALA A 24 1.74 -6.94 0.65
C ALA A 24 0.58 -6.93 1.63
N LEU A 25 -0.64 -6.89 1.12
CA LEU A 25 -1.85 -6.77 1.94
C LEU A 25 -2.57 -8.09 2.17
N GLY A 26 -2.20 -9.14 1.46
CA GLY A 26 -2.96 -10.38 1.48
C GLY A 26 -4.30 -10.24 0.77
N TYR A 27 -4.37 -9.36 -0.21
CA TYR A 27 -5.59 -9.12 -0.99
C TYR A 27 -5.63 -10.02 -2.21
N THR A 28 -6.81 -10.19 -2.76
CA THR A 28 -7.05 -10.96 -3.97
C THR A 28 -7.28 -10.00 -5.13
N THR A 29 -6.58 -10.23 -6.25
CA THR A 29 -6.83 -9.49 -7.48
C THR A 29 -8.06 -10.07 -8.15
N LEU A 30 -9.10 -9.25 -8.33
CA LEU A 30 -10.32 -9.68 -9.01
C LEU A 30 -10.23 -9.58 -10.51
N GLY A 31 -9.17 -8.97 -11.04
CA GLY A 31 -8.96 -8.81 -12.45
C GLY A 31 -9.01 -7.35 -12.84
N GLY A 32 -8.86 -7.11 -14.13
CA GLY A 32 -8.79 -5.77 -14.66
C GLY A 32 -9.65 -5.58 -15.89
N ALA A 33 -9.96 -4.34 -16.18
CA ALA A 33 -10.66 -3.96 -17.38
C ALA A 33 -10.12 -2.62 -17.82
N GLY A 34 -9.59 -2.56 -19.05
CA GLY A 34 -9.03 -1.31 -19.57
C GLY A 34 -7.85 -0.84 -18.73
N ASN A 35 -8.02 0.33 -18.11
CA ASN A 35 -6.97 0.97 -17.33
C ASN A 35 -7.01 0.64 -15.84
N TYR A 36 -7.78 -0.35 -15.42
CA TYR A 36 -8.03 -0.60 -14.00
C TYR A 36 -7.73 -2.03 -13.61
N VAL A 37 -7.20 -2.20 -12.40
CA VAL A 37 -7.10 -3.51 -11.75
C VAL A 37 -7.65 -3.35 -10.33
N LEU A 38 -8.57 -4.22 -9.94
CA LEU A 38 -9.23 -4.16 -8.64
C LEU A 38 -8.71 -5.25 -7.72
N LEU A 39 -8.33 -4.85 -6.52
CA LEU A 39 -7.93 -5.76 -5.44
C LEU A 39 -8.94 -5.66 -4.30
N VAL A 40 -9.25 -6.80 -3.71
CA VAL A 40 -10.19 -6.86 -2.59
C VAL A 40 -9.63 -7.74 -1.47
N ASP A 41 -10.03 -7.41 -0.25
CA ASP A 41 -9.81 -8.29 0.89
C ASP A 41 -10.76 -9.49 0.76
N GLY A 42 -10.19 -10.69 0.68
CA GLY A 42 -10.99 -11.91 0.52
C GLY A 42 -11.99 -12.14 1.63
N ASP A 43 -11.73 -11.60 2.82
CA ASP A 43 -12.64 -11.71 3.97
C ASP A 43 -13.68 -10.59 3.98
N GLY A 44 -13.60 -9.64 3.06
CA GLY A 44 -14.55 -8.54 2.98
C GLY A 44 -14.45 -7.53 4.11
N GLN A 45 -13.34 -7.51 4.83
CA GLN A 45 -13.18 -6.64 6.00
C GLN A 45 -12.55 -5.29 5.66
N GLY A 46 -11.68 -5.27 4.68
CA GLY A 46 -10.96 -4.06 4.31
C GLY A 46 -11.55 -3.33 3.12
N PRO A 47 -11.12 -2.10 2.87
CA PRO A 47 -11.56 -1.35 1.70
C PRO A 47 -11.00 -1.96 0.41
N LYS A 48 -11.70 -1.75 -0.68
CA LYS A 48 -11.19 -2.12 -2.02
C LYS A 48 -10.05 -1.18 -2.39
N LEU A 49 -9.08 -1.72 -3.13
CA LEU A 49 -7.99 -0.93 -3.70
C LEU A 49 -8.07 -1.04 -5.22
N LEU A 50 -8.33 0.08 -5.86
CA LEU A 50 -8.40 0.15 -7.31
C LEU A 50 -7.10 0.78 -7.83
N LEU A 51 -6.40 0.07 -8.68
CA LEU A 51 -5.20 0.59 -9.34
C LEU A 51 -5.62 1.13 -10.70
N GLN A 52 -5.33 2.40 -10.94
CA GLN A 52 -5.74 3.08 -12.17
C GLN A 52 -4.52 3.50 -12.97
N ARG A 53 -4.47 3.07 -14.23
CA ARG A 53 -3.38 3.46 -15.12
C ARG A 53 -3.48 4.93 -15.49
N VAL A 54 -2.38 5.64 -15.31
CA VAL A 54 -2.23 7.02 -15.77
C VAL A 54 -0.95 7.12 -16.60
N ALA A 55 -0.85 8.15 -17.40
CA ALA A 55 0.32 8.35 -18.28
C ALA A 55 1.53 8.87 -17.49
N GLU A 56 1.29 9.62 -16.43
CA GLU A 56 2.34 10.30 -15.69
C GLU A 56 2.96 9.38 -14.64
N ALA A 57 4.29 9.37 -14.55
CA ALA A 57 4.96 8.74 -13.43
C ALA A 57 4.77 9.59 -12.18
N LYS A 58 4.87 8.95 -11.00
CA LYS A 58 4.80 9.70 -9.75
C LYS A 58 5.95 10.71 -9.69
N ALA A 59 5.62 11.97 -9.44
CA ALA A 59 6.59 13.05 -9.42
C ALA A 59 6.61 13.86 -8.14
N GLY A 60 5.57 13.77 -7.31
CA GLY A 60 5.47 14.52 -6.07
C GLY A 60 5.12 13.62 -4.90
N LYS A 61 4.99 14.23 -3.72
CA LYS A 61 4.61 13.50 -2.53
C LYS A 61 3.12 13.12 -2.62
N ASN A 62 2.77 11.94 -2.14
CA ASN A 62 1.38 11.52 -2.04
C ASN A 62 0.62 12.41 -1.06
N ARG A 63 -0.61 12.73 -1.39
CA ARG A 63 -1.52 13.41 -0.44
C ARG A 63 -2.15 12.42 0.52
N MET A 64 -2.29 11.17 0.08
CA MET A 64 -2.77 10.06 0.90
C MET A 64 -1.74 8.96 0.86
N HIS A 65 -1.67 8.18 1.91
CA HIS A 65 -0.85 6.99 1.92
C HIS A 65 -1.60 5.86 2.63
N LEU A 66 -1.13 4.64 2.40
CA LEU A 66 -1.66 3.47 3.08
C LEU A 66 -0.77 3.14 4.26
N ASP A 67 -1.37 2.62 5.33
CA ASP A 67 -0.63 2.07 6.46
C ASP A 67 -0.76 0.56 6.44
N VAL A 68 0.37 -0.13 6.46
CA VAL A 68 0.41 -1.58 6.67
C VAL A 68 0.66 -1.78 8.15
N GLU A 69 -0.36 -2.22 8.88
CA GLU A 69 -0.28 -2.37 10.32
C GLU A 69 0.16 -3.78 10.69
N THR A 70 1.18 -3.88 11.53
CA THR A 70 1.73 -5.16 11.96
C THR A 70 2.48 -4.99 13.27
N PRO A 71 2.41 -5.97 14.20
CA PRO A 71 3.25 -5.91 15.41
C PRO A 71 4.74 -6.19 15.11
N GLU A 72 5.07 -6.68 13.91
CA GLU A 72 6.42 -7.07 13.54
C GLU A 72 6.95 -6.16 12.44
N VAL A 73 7.19 -4.89 12.76
CA VAL A 73 7.55 -3.87 11.77
C VAL A 73 8.80 -4.25 10.99
N ASP A 74 9.87 -4.66 11.67
CA ASP A 74 11.14 -4.95 10.97
C ASP A 74 11.00 -6.13 10.02
N ALA A 75 10.33 -7.20 10.47
CA ALA A 75 10.12 -8.38 9.62
C ALA A 75 9.26 -8.04 8.40
N GLU A 76 8.26 -7.21 8.59
CA GLU A 76 7.39 -6.81 7.50
C GLU A 76 8.13 -5.92 6.50
N VAL A 77 8.96 -4.99 6.97
CA VAL A 77 9.78 -4.16 6.08
C VAL A 77 10.68 -5.05 5.22
N GLU A 78 11.33 -6.04 5.81
CA GLU A 78 12.17 -6.96 5.03
C GLU A 78 11.37 -7.74 3.99
N ARG A 79 10.17 -8.21 4.38
CA ARG A 79 9.31 -8.94 3.45
C ARG A 79 8.93 -8.08 2.25
N LEU A 80 8.53 -6.83 2.53
CA LEU A 80 8.11 -5.90 1.47
C LEU A 80 9.25 -5.49 0.57
N GLU A 81 10.46 -5.37 1.12
CA GLU A 81 11.65 -5.10 0.30
C GLU A 81 11.89 -6.22 -0.71
N LYS A 82 11.68 -7.47 -0.31
CA LYS A 82 11.81 -8.61 -1.22
C LYS A 82 10.74 -8.60 -2.31
N LEU A 83 9.60 -7.96 -2.05
CA LEU A 83 8.54 -7.83 -3.04
C LEU A 83 8.76 -6.65 -3.99
N GLY A 84 9.75 -5.82 -3.73
CA GLY A 84 10.08 -4.70 -4.61
C GLY A 84 9.91 -3.32 -4.01
N ALA A 85 9.52 -3.22 -2.74
CA ALA A 85 9.44 -1.94 -2.06
C ALA A 85 10.82 -1.46 -1.66
N SER A 86 10.96 -0.16 -1.42
CA SER A 86 12.19 0.42 -0.92
C SER A 86 11.89 1.24 0.33
N ARG A 87 12.91 1.31 1.20
CA ARG A 87 12.79 2.09 2.43
C ARG A 87 13.09 3.55 2.11
N SER A 88 12.19 4.45 2.51
CA SER A 88 12.36 5.89 2.30
C SER A 88 12.84 6.63 3.54
N SER A 89 12.74 6.01 4.72
CA SER A 89 13.17 6.65 5.95
C SER A 89 13.72 5.64 6.94
N GLU A 90 14.44 6.15 7.94
CA GLU A 90 14.77 5.39 9.11
C GLU A 90 13.49 5.11 9.92
N SER A 91 13.59 4.17 10.84
CA SER A 91 12.52 3.91 11.79
C SER A 91 12.24 5.17 12.62
N MET A 92 10.97 5.51 12.76
CA MET A 92 10.54 6.66 13.55
C MET A 92 9.66 6.18 14.69
N THR A 93 9.79 6.85 15.85
CA THR A 93 8.99 6.52 17.03
C THR A 93 8.41 7.81 17.59
N GLU A 94 7.11 7.80 17.86
CA GLU A 94 6.42 8.94 18.45
C GLU A 94 5.19 8.43 19.20
N HIS A 95 5.00 8.93 20.41
CA HIS A 95 3.87 8.56 21.26
C HIS A 95 3.72 7.05 21.44
N GLY A 96 4.85 6.34 21.54
CA GLY A 96 4.85 4.90 21.71
C GLY A 96 4.57 4.11 20.45
N SER A 97 4.42 4.77 19.33
CA SER A 97 4.18 4.15 18.04
C SER A 97 5.43 4.22 17.18
N ARG A 98 5.68 3.16 16.44
CA ARG A 98 6.85 3.06 15.58
C ARG A 98 6.42 2.84 14.14
N TRP A 99 7.03 3.54 13.20
CA TRP A 99 6.74 3.34 11.79
C TRP A 99 7.96 3.56 10.92
N VAL A 100 7.91 3.00 9.71
CA VAL A 100 8.91 3.17 8.67
C VAL A 100 8.19 3.60 7.41
N VAL A 101 8.65 4.66 6.76
CA VAL A 101 8.10 5.08 5.47
C VAL A 101 8.79 4.30 4.38
N MET A 102 8.00 3.70 3.49
CA MET A 102 8.49 2.94 2.36
C MET A 102 7.89 3.48 1.06
N ALA A 103 8.40 3.02 -0.06
CA ALA A 103 7.84 3.30 -1.37
C ALA A 103 7.58 1.99 -2.08
N ASP A 104 6.44 1.92 -2.79
CA ASP A 104 6.11 0.76 -3.59
C ASP A 104 6.94 0.76 -4.90
N PRO A 105 6.83 -0.26 -5.76
CA PRO A 105 7.64 -0.31 -6.98
C PRO A 105 7.50 0.87 -7.93
N GLU A 106 6.44 1.67 -7.80
CA GLU A 106 6.28 2.89 -8.61
C GLU A 106 6.55 4.16 -7.82
N GLY A 107 7.08 4.05 -6.60
CA GLY A 107 7.44 5.19 -5.79
C GLY A 107 6.31 5.77 -4.95
N ASN A 108 5.17 5.09 -4.85
CA ASN A 108 4.09 5.55 -3.98
C ASN A 108 4.45 5.28 -2.53
N GLU A 109 4.38 6.31 -1.70
CA GLU A 109 4.77 6.21 -0.31
C GLU A 109 3.68 5.54 0.53
N PHE A 110 4.10 4.69 1.46
CA PHE A 110 3.22 4.07 2.44
C PHE A 110 4.02 3.85 3.72
N CYS A 111 3.31 3.56 4.80
CA CYS A 111 3.96 3.34 6.09
C CYS A 111 3.77 1.91 6.55
N VAL A 112 4.80 1.36 7.20
CA VAL A 112 4.69 0.11 7.96
C VAL A 112 4.74 0.52 9.42
N CYS A 113 3.71 0.19 10.19
CA CYS A 113 3.57 0.69 11.54
C CYS A 113 3.01 -0.39 12.49
N ASP A 114 3.21 -0.17 13.77
CA ASP A 114 2.81 -1.16 14.77
C ASP A 114 1.35 -1.03 15.22
N GLY A 115 0.55 -0.29 14.46
CA GLY A 115 -0.87 -0.16 14.77
C GLY A 115 -1.18 0.89 15.82
N GLY A 116 -0.18 1.67 16.24
CA GLY A 116 -0.42 2.80 17.11
C GLY A 116 -1.01 3.97 16.36
N THR A 117 -1.06 5.12 17.03
CA THR A 117 -1.68 6.33 16.46
C THR A 117 -0.71 7.19 15.66
N GLY A 118 0.52 6.78 15.50
CA GLY A 118 1.59 7.63 15.02
C GLY A 118 1.78 7.71 13.52
N ALA A 119 1.12 6.89 12.78
CA ALA A 119 1.38 6.87 11.33
C ALA A 119 0.69 7.98 10.56
#